data_0768b950ede0d6d0614f363db58acf15
#
_entry.id   0768b950ede0d6d0614f363db58acf15
#
_cell.length_a   1.000
_cell.length_b   1.000
_cell.length_c   1.000
_cell.angle_alpha   90.00
_cell.angle_beta   90.00
_cell.angle_gamma   90.00
#
_symmetry.space_group_name_H-M   'P 1'
#
loop_
_entity.id
_entity.type
_entity.pdbx_description
1 polymer ?
#
loop_
_entity_poly.entity_id
_entity_poly.type
_entity_poly.pdbx_seq_one_letter_code
_entity_poly.pdbx_strand_id
1 'polypeptide(L)'
;EQDIRHMGGLRKKIPFTFGLFVIGTIAISGIPPFAGFFSKEAILTAAYEHGIGMGILATFVSLLTTLYMFRLLFVVFFKSESAALKANHHVHESPKVMLYPMAVLAVLSVIGGFVEFPKLFSDNQIFSNYLNPVFEKAYALVPANEHALSHETEWLILVVPFLIIATLIFVTYKRFVNDKDLVEAKGINVIPANKFYFDEIYQICFVKPIGWLSDFFRETVDQTIINRLLN
;
A
#
# COMPACT_ATOMS: atom_id res chain seq x y z
N GLU A 1 -12.74 10.14 -11.57
CA GLU A 1 -11.37 10.53 -11.93
C GLU A 1 -10.38 9.63 -11.20
N GLN A 2 -9.47 9.01 -11.91
CA GLN A 2 -8.44 8.14 -11.36
C GLN A 2 -7.04 8.78 -11.38
N ASP A 3 -6.84 9.79 -12.22
CA ASP A 3 -5.56 10.47 -12.31
C ASP A 3 -5.42 11.55 -11.23
N ILE A 4 -4.48 11.34 -10.32
CA ILE A 4 -4.20 12.27 -9.21
C ILE A 4 -3.76 13.66 -9.68
N ARG A 5 -3.27 13.79 -10.94
CA ARG A 5 -2.87 15.06 -11.51
C ARG A 5 -4.06 15.99 -11.75
N HIS A 6 -5.23 15.41 -11.95
CA HIS A 6 -6.50 16.13 -12.14
C HIS A 6 -7.25 16.36 -10.84
N MET A 7 -6.70 15.97 -9.69
CA MET A 7 -7.25 16.20 -8.37
C MET A 7 -6.54 17.38 -7.68
N GLY A 8 -6.90 17.65 -6.44
CA GLY A 8 -6.29 18.67 -5.59
C GLY A 8 -7.33 19.38 -4.73
N GLY A 9 -6.92 19.84 -3.54
CA GLY A 9 -7.77 20.67 -2.67
C GLY A 9 -9.04 19.99 -2.14
N LEU A 10 -9.18 18.67 -2.28
CA LEU A 10 -10.40 17.95 -1.95
C LEU A 10 -10.75 17.94 -0.46
N ARG A 11 -9.81 18.26 0.44
CA ARG A 11 -10.04 18.25 1.90
C ARG A 11 -11.22 19.09 2.37
N LYS A 12 -11.54 20.17 1.64
CA LYS A 12 -12.67 21.06 1.99
C LYS A 12 -13.99 20.59 1.37
N LYS A 13 -13.96 19.87 0.27
CA LYS A 13 -15.14 19.41 -0.47
C LYS A 13 -15.67 18.08 0.08
N ILE A 14 -14.77 17.19 0.52
CA ILE A 14 -15.09 15.86 1.06
C ILE A 14 -14.37 15.63 2.40
N PRO A 15 -14.71 16.39 3.46
CA PRO A 15 -13.98 16.37 4.73
C PRO A 15 -14.08 15.04 5.48
N PHE A 16 -15.20 14.31 5.42
CA PHE A 16 -15.35 13.02 6.05
C PHE A 16 -14.45 11.97 5.38
N THR A 17 -14.53 11.87 4.05
CA THR A 17 -13.65 10.98 3.27
C THR A 17 -12.18 11.33 3.50
N PHE A 18 -11.84 12.62 3.57
CA PHE A 18 -10.48 13.06 3.90
C PHE A 18 -10.02 12.56 5.26
N GLY A 19 -10.84 12.71 6.32
CA GLY A 19 -10.51 12.25 7.66
C GLY A 19 -10.27 10.74 7.72
N LEU A 20 -11.15 9.96 7.09
CA LEU A 20 -11.01 8.51 7.00
C LEU A 20 -9.75 8.09 6.21
N PHE A 21 -9.46 8.80 5.13
CA PHE A 21 -8.25 8.57 4.33
C PHE A 21 -6.97 8.89 5.09
N VAL A 22 -6.95 9.95 5.90
CA VAL A 22 -5.82 10.29 6.79
C VAL A 22 -5.58 9.16 7.79
N ILE A 23 -6.63 8.68 8.47
CA ILE A 23 -6.53 7.56 9.42
C ILE A 23 -5.94 6.33 8.73
N GLY A 24 -6.47 5.94 7.57
CA GLY A 24 -5.95 4.81 6.81
C GLY A 24 -4.49 5.01 6.36
N THR A 25 -4.13 6.23 5.93
CA THR A 25 -2.74 6.56 5.53
C THR A 25 -1.77 6.43 6.70
N ILE A 26 -2.13 6.94 7.87
CA ILE A 26 -1.31 6.82 9.09
C ILE A 26 -1.18 5.36 9.51
N ALA A 27 -2.29 4.62 9.50
CA ALA A 27 -2.31 3.21 9.88
C ALA A 27 -1.41 2.37 8.96
N ILE A 28 -1.57 2.47 7.62
CA ILE A 28 -0.77 1.69 6.67
C ILE A 28 0.71 2.11 6.65
N SER A 29 1.02 3.33 7.03
CA SER A 29 2.41 3.81 7.15
C SER A 29 3.13 3.26 8.37
N GLY A 30 2.43 2.64 9.31
CA GLY A 30 3.02 2.09 10.52
C GLY A 30 3.41 3.16 11.54
N ILE A 31 2.55 4.15 11.74
CA ILE A 31 2.76 5.23 12.71
C ILE A 31 2.02 4.88 14.00
N PRO A 32 2.66 4.96 15.20
CA PRO A 32 1.98 4.75 16.47
C PRO A 32 0.87 5.78 16.69
N PRO A 33 -0.23 5.45 17.37
CA PRO A 33 -0.60 4.18 18.00
C PRO A 33 -1.48 3.27 17.11
N PHE A 34 -1.46 3.42 15.80
CA PHE A 34 -2.34 2.69 14.87
C PHE A 34 -1.95 1.22 14.72
N ALA A 35 -2.92 0.37 14.39
CA ALA A 35 -2.74 -1.08 14.24
C ALA A 35 -1.61 -1.48 13.28
N GLY A 36 -1.41 -0.71 12.20
CA GLY A 36 -0.34 -0.94 11.26
C GLY A 36 1.08 -0.77 11.82
N PHE A 37 1.27 -0.01 12.89
CA PHE A 37 2.55 0.07 13.58
C PHE A 37 2.89 -1.30 14.21
N PHE A 38 1.98 -1.85 14.99
CA PHE A 38 2.17 -3.12 15.70
C PHE A 38 2.42 -4.28 14.73
N SER A 39 1.63 -4.38 13.66
CA SER A 39 1.80 -5.44 12.66
C SER A 39 3.10 -5.30 11.85
N LYS A 40 3.47 -4.08 11.46
CA LYS A 40 4.72 -3.86 10.71
C LYS A 40 5.95 -4.11 11.58
N GLU A 41 5.92 -3.70 12.83
CA GLU A 41 7.00 -3.96 13.77
C GLU A 41 7.23 -5.48 13.91
N ALA A 42 6.18 -6.26 14.14
CA ALA A 42 6.28 -7.71 14.23
C ALA A 42 6.86 -8.36 12.95
N ILE A 43 6.42 -7.87 11.76
CA ILE A 43 6.96 -8.35 10.47
C ILE A 43 8.44 -7.98 10.30
N LEU A 44 8.82 -6.75 10.66
CA LEU A 44 10.20 -6.29 10.53
C LEU A 44 11.12 -7.06 11.47
N THR A 45 10.72 -7.25 12.72
CA THR A 45 11.47 -8.04 13.71
C THR A 45 11.68 -9.46 13.20
N ALA A 46 10.64 -10.15 12.75
CA ALA A 46 10.74 -11.50 12.16
C ALA A 46 11.64 -11.53 10.91
N ALA A 47 11.60 -10.51 10.07
CA ALA A 47 12.46 -10.40 8.89
C ALA A 47 13.94 -10.25 9.27
N TYR A 48 14.25 -9.47 10.31
CA TYR A 48 15.61 -9.32 10.82
C TYR A 48 16.10 -10.58 11.54
N GLU A 49 15.25 -11.30 12.27
CA GLU A 49 15.55 -12.61 12.86
C GLU A 49 15.92 -13.64 11.79
N HIS A 50 15.26 -13.58 10.62
CA HIS A 50 15.58 -14.46 9.50
C HIS A 50 16.91 -14.08 8.81
N GLY A 51 17.28 -12.80 8.83
CA GLY A 51 18.55 -12.31 8.29
C GLY A 51 18.54 -10.83 7.97
N ILE A 52 19.71 -10.20 8.13
CA ILE A 52 19.89 -8.74 7.93
C ILE A 52 19.42 -8.28 6.54
N GLY A 53 19.72 -9.04 5.47
CA GLY A 53 19.32 -8.69 4.11
C GLY A 53 17.80 -8.63 3.93
N MET A 54 17.07 -9.59 4.51
CA MET A 54 15.62 -9.64 4.50
C MET A 54 15.02 -8.47 5.30
N GLY A 55 15.59 -8.19 6.49
CA GLY A 55 15.18 -7.08 7.32
C GLY A 55 15.34 -5.72 6.63
N ILE A 56 16.49 -5.47 5.98
CA ILE A 56 16.72 -4.23 5.21
C ILE A 56 15.73 -4.12 4.06
N LEU A 57 15.50 -5.19 3.31
CA LEU A 57 14.53 -5.19 2.21
C LEU A 57 13.11 -4.88 2.71
N ALA A 58 12.67 -5.54 3.77
CA ALA A 58 11.36 -5.31 4.39
C ALA A 58 11.20 -3.87 4.89
N THR A 59 12.24 -3.32 5.53
CA THR A 59 12.28 -1.92 5.95
C THR A 59 12.17 -0.98 4.76
N PHE A 60 12.92 -1.21 3.69
CA PHE A 60 12.86 -0.41 2.47
C PHE A 60 11.46 -0.40 1.85
N VAL A 61 10.81 -1.56 1.73
CA VAL A 61 9.43 -1.67 1.24
C VAL A 61 8.44 -0.92 2.15
N SER A 62 8.63 -1.01 3.47
CA SER A 62 7.82 -0.25 4.43
C SER A 62 7.95 1.27 4.25
N LEU A 63 9.16 1.77 4.03
CA LEU A 63 9.43 3.19 3.77
C LEU A 63 8.83 3.65 2.43
N LEU A 64 8.90 2.83 1.38
CA LEU A 64 8.24 3.12 0.10
C LEU A 64 6.73 3.23 0.27
N THR A 65 6.13 2.38 1.12
CA THR A 65 4.69 2.46 1.44
C THR A 65 4.33 3.82 2.02
N THR A 66 5.09 4.31 2.98
CA THR A 66 4.90 5.64 3.56
C THR A 66 5.02 6.74 2.51
N LEU A 67 6.04 6.68 1.66
CA LEU A 67 6.28 7.68 0.64
C LEU A 67 5.12 7.80 -0.36
N TYR A 68 4.64 6.69 -0.93
CA TYR A 68 3.57 6.76 -1.91
C TYR A 68 2.22 7.12 -1.28
N MET A 69 1.93 6.68 -0.06
CA MET A 69 0.67 7.00 0.61
C MET A 69 0.60 8.48 1.01
N PHE A 70 1.67 9.03 1.56
CA PHE A 70 1.70 10.46 1.89
C PHE A 70 1.77 11.34 0.63
N ARG A 71 2.46 10.90 -0.44
CA ARG A 71 2.39 11.57 -1.74
C ARG A 71 0.94 11.65 -2.24
N LEU A 72 0.22 10.54 -2.21
CA LEU A 72 -1.18 10.47 -2.61
C LEU A 72 -2.04 11.40 -1.76
N LEU A 73 -1.90 11.34 -0.43
CA LEU A 73 -2.61 12.21 0.51
C LEU A 73 -2.38 13.69 0.20
N PHE A 74 -1.12 14.10 0.07
CA PHE A 74 -0.79 15.51 -0.13
C PHE A 74 -1.21 16.03 -1.51
N VAL A 75 -1.05 15.26 -2.56
CA VAL A 75 -1.46 15.67 -3.91
C VAL A 75 -2.97 15.79 -4.02
N VAL A 76 -3.72 14.82 -3.51
CA VAL A 76 -5.18 14.78 -3.65
C VAL A 76 -5.88 15.79 -2.74
N PHE A 77 -5.43 15.95 -1.51
CA PHE A 77 -6.17 16.71 -0.51
C PHE A 77 -5.59 18.09 -0.19
N PHE A 78 -4.26 18.25 -0.28
CA PHE A 78 -3.59 19.48 0.16
C PHE A 78 -3.13 20.39 -0.97
N LYS A 79 -2.84 19.84 -2.16
CA LYS A 79 -2.46 20.63 -3.31
C LYS A 79 -3.59 21.59 -3.73
N SER A 80 -3.27 22.64 -4.47
CA SER A 80 -4.27 23.53 -5.08
C SER A 80 -5.21 22.77 -6.03
N GLU A 81 -6.46 23.18 -6.11
CA GLU A 81 -7.44 22.59 -7.03
C GLU A 81 -6.95 22.64 -8.47
N SER A 82 -7.02 21.52 -9.19
CA SER A 82 -6.73 21.45 -10.61
C SER A 82 -7.77 22.22 -11.44
N ALA A 83 -7.43 22.57 -12.67
CA ALA A 83 -8.36 23.20 -13.59
C ALA A 83 -9.57 22.31 -13.90
N ALA A 84 -9.35 20.99 -14.02
CA ALA A 84 -10.41 20.01 -14.22
C ALA A 84 -11.40 19.98 -13.05
N LEU A 85 -10.90 20.06 -11.82
CA LEU A 85 -11.74 20.07 -10.62
C LEU A 85 -12.51 21.38 -10.45
N LYS A 86 -11.92 22.50 -10.86
CA LYS A 86 -12.59 23.81 -10.86
C LYS A 86 -13.75 23.87 -11.86
N ALA A 87 -13.60 23.21 -13.01
CA ALA A 87 -14.64 23.11 -14.03
C ALA A 87 -15.79 22.17 -13.61
N ASN A 88 -15.52 21.21 -12.73
CA ASN A 88 -16.49 20.23 -12.27
C ASN A 88 -17.06 20.62 -10.91
N HIS A 89 -18.22 21.28 -10.92
CA HIS A 89 -18.88 21.80 -9.71
C HIS A 89 -19.60 20.72 -8.87
N HIS A 90 -19.63 19.45 -9.30
CA HIS A 90 -20.42 18.38 -8.68
C HIS A 90 -19.67 17.48 -7.70
N VAL A 91 -18.58 17.96 -7.09
CA VAL A 91 -17.87 17.17 -6.07
C VAL A 91 -18.63 17.26 -4.75
N HIS A 92 -19.18 16.15 -4.33
CA HIS A 92 -19.89 15.99 -3.06
C HIS A 92 -19.33 14.81 -2.26
N GLU A 93 -19.65 14.79 -0.98
CA GLU A 93 -19.25 13.69 -0.08
C GLU A 93 -19.86 12.35 -0.53
N SER A 94 -19.17 11.27 -0.24
CA SER A 94 -19.63 9.92 -0.54
C SER A 94 -20.93 9.58 0.20
N PRO A 95 -21.80 8.72 -0.37
CA PRO A 95 -23.03 8.29 0.29
C PRO A 95 -22.75 7.67 1.66
N LYS A 96 -23.65 7.85 2.61
CA LYS A 96 -23.52 7.31 3.98
C LYS A 96 -23.28 5.80 4.02
N VAL A 97 -23.86 5.05 3.09
CA VAL A 97 -23.67 3.59 2.94
C VAL A 97 -22.20 3.22 2.73
N MET A 98 -21.40 4.08 2.09
CA MET A 98 -19.96 3.88 1.92
C MET A 98 -19.17 4.41 3.12
N LEU A 99 -19.60 5.54 3.71
CA LEU A 99 -18.89 6.18 4.81
C LEU A 99 -18.95 5.36 6.11
N TYR A 100 -20.07 4.72 6.43
CA TYR A 100 -20.23 3.94 7.65
C TYR A 100 -19.24 2.75 7.76
N PRO A 101 -19.14 1.86 6.75
CA PRO A 101 -18.13 0.79 6.80
C PRO A 101 -16.70 1.32 6.92
N MET A 102 -16.38 2.40 6.19
CA MET A 102 -15.06 3.03 6.27
C MET A 102 -14.78 3.62 7.66
N ALA A 103 -15.79 4.22 8.30
CA ALA A 103 -15.66 4.75 9.66
C ALA A 103 -15.41 3.63 10.67
N VAL A 104 -16.13 2.50 10.55
CA VAL A 104 -15.89 1.32 11.40
C VAL A 104 -14.45 0.80 11.23
N LEU A 105 -13.98 0.67 9.99
CA LEU A 105 -12.60 0.25 9.70
C LEU A 105 -11.57 1.27 10.24
N ALA A 106 -11.85 2.57 10.15
CA ALA A 106 -10.99 3.59 10.71
C ALA A 106 -10.89 3.48 12.24
N VAL A 107 -12.01 3.27 12.93
CA VAL A 107 -12.01 3.02 14.38
C VAL A 107 -11.20 1.76 14.72
N LEU A 108 -11.43 0.67 14.00
CA LEU A 108 -10.67 -0.58 14.20
C LEU A 108 -9.18 -0.41 13.92
N SER A 109 -8.80 0.44 12.95
CA SER A 109 -7.40 0.78 12.69
C SER A 109 -6.73 1.52 13.85
N VAL A 110 -7.48 2.30 14.61
CA VAL A 110 -6.96 3.00 15.80
C VAL A 110 -6.84 2.05 16.99
N ILE A 111 -7.86 1.25 17.25
CA ILE A 111 -7.92 0.43 18.49
C ILE A 111 -7.36 -0.98 18.30
N GLY A 112 -7.34 -1.51 17.07
CA GLY A 112 -6.97 -2.91 16.80
C GLY A 112 -5.52 -3.25 17.16
N GLY A 113 -4.61 -2.29 17.18
CA GLY A 113 -3.24 -2.49 17.59
C GLY A 113 -3.06 -2.79 19.08
N PHE A 114 -4.02 -2.39 19.91
CA PHE A 114 -3.96 -2.63 21.35
C PHE A 114 -4.31 -4.08 21.75
N VAL A 115 -4.70 -4.91 20.79
CA VAL A 115 -4.94 -6.35 21.01
C VAL A 115 -3.64 -7.09 21.29
N GLU A 116 -2.53 -6.64 20.69
CA GLU A 116 -1.21 -7.23 20.92
C GLU A 116 -0.12 -6.15 20.85
N PHE A 117 0.63 -6.03 21.93
CA PHE A 117 1.77 -5.13 21.99
C PHE A 117 3.04 -5.86 21.53
N PRO A 118 4.03 -5.15 20.92
CA PRO A 118 5.35 -5.70 20.70
C PRO A 118 5.94 -6.29 21.99
N LYS A 119 6.65 -7.40 21.87
CA LYS A 119 7.34 -8.04 23.00
C LYS A 119 8.20 -7.07 23.81
N LEU A 120 8.70 -6.04 23.13
CA LEU A 120 9.51 -4.97 23.71
C LEU A 120 8.78 -4.18 24.81
N PHE A 121 7.46 -4.07 24.73
CA PHE A 121 6.64 -3.26 25.67
C PHE A 121 5.81 -4.12 26.63
N SER A 122 5.46 -5.35 26.26
CA SER A 122 4.61 -6.22 27.08
C SER A 122 4.75 -7.68 26.69
N ASP A 123 4.78 -8.55 27.70
CA ASP A 123 4.74 -10.00 27.52
C ASP A 123 3.32 -10.53 27.24
N ASN A 124 2.32 -9.66 27.23
CA ASN A 124 0.95 -10.04 27.01
C ASN A 124 0.66 -10.21 25.53
N GLN A 125 0.68 -11.45 25.04
CA GLN A 125 0.48 -11.86 23.66
C GLN A 125 -0.88 -12.55 23.49
N ILE A 126 -1.96 -11.80 23.58
CA ILE A 126 -3.32 -12.34 23.51
C ILE A 126 -3.59 -12.99 22.16
N PHE A 127 -3.25 -12.33 21.07
CA PHE A 127 -3.52 -12.78 19.70
C PHE A 127 -2.60 -13.94 19.30
N SER A 128 -1.32 -13.86 19.60
CA SER A 128 -0.35 -14.94 19.36
C SER A 128 -0.72 -16.19 20.13
N ASN A 129 -1.11 -16.07 21.39
CA ASN A 129 -1.56 -17.21 22.21
C ASN A 129 -2.84 -17.85 21.66
N TYR A 130 -3.75 -17.06 21.12
CA TYR A 130 -4.97 -17.57 20.46
C TYR A 130 -4.64 -18.36 19.19
N LEU A 131 -3.63 -17.94 18.42
CA LEU A 131 -3.23 -18.60 17.18
C LEU A 131 -2.25 -19.77 17.38
N ASN A 132 -1.53 -19.83 18.50
CA ASN A 132 -0.53 -20.88 18.77
C ASN A 132 -1.01 -22.31 18.48
N PRO A 133 -2.24 -22.75 18.89
CA PRO A 133 -2.68 -24.11 18.61
C PRO A 133 -2.77 -24.45 17.12
N VAL A 134 -3.03 -23.43 16.27
CA VAL A 134 -3.13 -23.59 14.81
C VAL A 134 -1.75 -23.79 14.19
N PHE A 135 -0.73 -23.10 14.72
CA PHE A 135 0.63 -23.10 14.17
C PHE A 135 1.59 -24.03 14.89
N GLU A 136 1.19 -24.71 15.97
CA GLU A 136 2.04 -25.58 16.79
C GLU A 136 2.82 -26.59 15.95
N LYS A 137 2.14 -27.27 15.01
CA LYS A 137 2.77 -28.22 14.11
C LYS A 137 3.78 -27.60 13.15
N ALA A 138 3.52 -26.37 12.71
CA ALA A 138 4.43 -25.64 11.84
C ALA A 138 5.66 -25.16 12.61
N TYR A 139 5.51 -24.70 13.83
CA TYR A 139 6.61 -24.29 14.70
C TYR A 139 7.53 -25.48 15.06
N ALA A 140 6.98 -26.67 15.20
CA ALA A 140 7.78 -27.88 15.45
C ALA A 140 8.69 -28.27 14.26
N LEU A 141 8.37 -27.80 13.03
CA LEU A 141 9.15 -28.07 11.82
C LEU A 141 10.19 -26.96 11.53
N VAL A 142 10.01 -25.79 12.13
CA VAL A 142 10.95 -24.67 11.98
C VAL A 142 12.02 -24.80 13.07
N PRO A 143 13.31 -24.93 12.71
CA PRO A 143 14.36 -24.92 13.72
C PRO A 143 14.26 -23.65 14.56
N ALA A 144 14.42 -23.79 15.86
CA ALA A 144 14.45 -22.65 16.77
C ALA A 144 15.47 -21.63 16.24
N ASN A 145 15.02 -20.40 16.00
CA ASN A 145 15.91 -19.36 15.50
C ASN A 145 17.07 -19.17 16.47
N GLU A 146 18.27 -19.55 16.05
CA GLU A 146 19.52 -19.33 16.82
C GLU A 146 19.87 -17.84 16.91
N HIS A 147 19.15 -16.98 16.19
CA HIS A 147 19.38 -15.54 16.10
C HIS A 147 18.30 -14.73 16.80
N ALA A 148 18.07 -15.00 18.10
CA ALA A 148 17.30 -14.08 18.91
C ALA A 148 17.99 -12.70 18.87
N LEU A 149 17.25 -11.68 18.45
CA LEU A 149 17.77 -10.31 18.39
C LEU A 149 18.09 -9.84 19.81
N SER A 150 19.19 -9.09 19.96
CA SER A 150 19.45 -8.41 21.23
C SER A 150 18.43 -7.31 21.46
N HIS A 151 18.11 -7.03 22.71
CA HIS A 151 17.18 -5.97 23.09
C HIS A 151 17.54 -4.59 22.48
N GLU A 152 18.82 -4.30 22.35
CA GLU A 152 19.32 -3.09 21.68
C GLU A 152 18.98 -3.08 20.19
N THR A 153 19.07 -4.22 19.52
CA THR A 153 18.74 -4.36 18.09
C THR A 153 17.25 -4.17 17.86
N GLU A 154 16.40 -4.70 18.73
CA GLU A 154 14.93 -4.51 18.63
C GLU A 154 14.57 -3.03 18.74
N TRP A 155 15.18 -2.29 19.68
CA TRP A 155 15.00 -0.84 19.77
C TRP A 155 15.47 -0.10 18.51
N LEU A 156 16.58 -0.50 17.90
CA LEU A 156 17.04 0.09 16.64
C LEU A 156 16.06 -0.17 15.48
N ILE A 157 15.53 -1.39 15.38
CA ILE A 157 14.54 -1.76 14.36
C ILE A 157 13.25 -0.95 14.49
N LEU A 158 12.88 -0.54 15.70
CA LEU A 158 11.70 0.27 15.96
C LEU A 158 11.96 1.76 15.72
N VAL A 159 13.03 2.31 16.30
CA VAL A 159 13.27 3.76 16.34
C VAL A 159 13.79 4.30 15.01
N VAL A 160 14.71 3.58 14.35
CA VAL A 160 15.34 4.07 13.11
C VAL A 160 14.33 4.20 11.96
N PRO A 161 13.51 3.19 11.64
CA PRO A 161 12.47 3.35 10.62
C PRO A 161 11.46 4.45 10.98
N PHE A 162 11.08 4.59 12.24
CA PHE A 162 10.16 5.64 12.68
C PHE A 162 10.71 7.05 12.40
N LEU A 163 11.96 7.31 12.71
CA LEU A 163 12.62 8.60 12.42
C LEU A 163 12.70 8.85 10.90
N ILE A 164 12.99 7.82 10.12
CA ILE A 164 13.01 7.92 8.66
C ILE A 164 11.60 8.20 8.13
N ILE A 165 10.55 7.53 8.64
CA ILE A 165 9.16 7.79 8.30
C ILE A 165 8.80 9.25 8.56
N ALA A 166 9.11 9.79 9.74
CA ALA A 166 8.86 11.20 10.07
C ALA A 166 9.55 12.16 9.10
N THR A 167 10.81 11.87 8.77
CA THR A 167 11.58 12.65 7.79
C THR A 167 10.97 12.57 6.40
N LEU A 168 10.57 11.37 5.95
CA LEU A 168 9.92 11.16 4.64
C LEU A 168 8.60 11.93 4.54
N ILE A 169 7.78 11.92 5.59
CA ILE A 169 6.53 12.68 5.62
C ILE A 169 6.81 14.17 5.44
N PHE A 170 7.78 14.71 6.18
CA PHE A 170 8.15 16.12 6.09
C PHE A 170 8.68 16.51 4.69
N VAL A 171 9.56 15.69 4.12
CA VAL A 171 10.10 15.90 2.77
C VAL A 171 9.00 15.82 1.73
N THR A 172 8.12 14.82 1.83
CA THR A 172 7.00 14.61 0.91
C THR A 172 6.02 15.78 1.00
N TYR A 173 5.73 16.28 2.21
CA TYR A 173 4.90 17.47 2.40
C TYR A 173 5.50 18.68 1.69
N LYS A 174 6.76 19.01 1.95
CA LYS A 174 7.43 20.17 1.30
C LYS A 174 7.43 20.06 -0.21
N ARG A 175 7.70 18.86 -0.74
CA ARG A 175 7.82 18.64 -2.18
C ARG A 175 6.48 18.72 -2.91
N PHE A 176 5.44 18.07 -2.40
CA PHE A 176 4.18 17.90 -3.13
C PHE A 176 3.10 18.93 -2.81
N VAL A 177 3.16 19.60 -1.68
CA VAL A 177 2.21 20.68 -1.35
C VAL A 177 2.63 22.02 -1.95
N ASN A 178 3.93 22.31 -1.97
CA ASN A 178 4.46 23.58 -2.45
C ASN A 178 4.70 23.64 -3.96
N ASP A 179 4.96 22.50 -4.61
CA ASP A 179 5.14 22.46 -6.06
C ASP A 179 3.81 22.60 -6.79
N LYS A 180 3.73 23.62 -7.64
CA LYS A 180 2.52 23.92 -8.42
C LYS A 180 2.24 22.87 -9.49
N ASP A 181 3.28 22.24 -10.06
CA ASP A 181 3.14 21.25 -11.12
C ASP A 181 3.77 19.91 -10.74
N LEU A 182 3.03 18.83 -11.02
CA LEU A 182 3.60 17.49 -11.01
C LEU A 182 4.51 17.40 -12.24
N VAL A 183 5.80 17.51 -12.03
CA VAL A 183 6.81 17.46 -13.10
C VAL A 183 6.66 16.14 -13.87
N GLU A 184 6.58 16.22 -15.20
CA GLU A 184 6.66 15.04 -16.05
C GLU A 184 7.94 14.26 -15.75
N ALA A 185 7.82 12.94 -15.69
CA ALA A 185 8.95 12.08 -15.42
C ALA A 185 10.00 12.23 -16.54
N LYS A 186 11.25 12.57 -16.18
CA LYS A 186 12.37 12.69 -17.12
C LYS A 186 13.52 11.79 -16.68
N GLY A 187 14.30 11.30 -17.64
CA GLY A 187 15.44 10.44 -17.38
C GLY A 187 15.04 9.11 -16.74
N ILE A 188 15.74 8.69 -15.71
CA ILE A 188 15.52 7.39 -15.02
C ILE A 188 14.14 7.25 -14.40
N ASN A 189 13.48 8.36 -14.08
CA ASN A 189 12.14 8.36 -13.51
C ASN A 189 11.03 7.97 -14.51
N VAL A 190 11.35 7.89 -15.80
CA VAL A 190 10.41 7.41 -16.83
C VAL A 190 10.07 5.92 -16.63
N ILE A 191 11.02 5.13 -16.16
CA ILE A 191 10.82 3.68 -15.92
C ILE A 191 9.70 3.41 -14.91
N PRO A 192 9.76 3.92 -13.67
CA PRO A 192 8.67 3.75 -12.72
C PRO A 192 7.38 4.48 -13.12
N ALA A 193 7.47 5.61 -13.86
CA ALA A 193 6.30 6.30 -14.36
C ALA A 193 5.51 5.46 -15.39
N ASN A 194 6.20 4.63 -16.17
CA ASN A 194 5.61 3.66 -17.09
C ASN A 194 5.45 2.27 -16.45
N LYS A 195 5.31 2.20 -15.11
CA LYS A 195 5.07 0.94 -14.38
C LYS A 195 6.12 -0.15 -14.67
N PHE A 196 7.37 0.26 -14.88
CA PHE A 196 8.48 -0.62 -15.26
C PHE A 196 8.21 -1.43 -16.54
N TYR A 197 7.32 -0.97 -17.40
CA TYR A 197 6.90 -1.63 -18.63
C TYR A 197 6.32 -3.05 -18.44
N PHE A 198 5.83 -3.40 -17.23
CA PHE A 198 5.24 -4.70 -16.96
C PHE A 198 3.98 -4.94 -17.79
N ASP A 199 3.15 -3.92 -17.98
CA ASP A 199 1.92 -4.02 -18.78
C ASP A 199 2.26 -4.33 -20.25
N GLU A 200 3.29 -3.69 -20.80
CA GLU A 200 3.75 -3.90 -22.17
C GLU A 200 4.34 -5.30 -22.36
N ILE A 201 5.17 -5.76 -21.40
CA ILE A 201 5.73 -7.12 -21.43
C ILE A 201 4.61 -8.15 -21.36
N TYR A 202 3.64 -7.95 -20.45
CA TYR A 202 2.50 -8.86 -20.33
C TYR A 202 1.66 -8.88 -21.60
N GLN A 203 1.43 -7.72 -22.21
CA GLN A 203 0.69 -7.60 -23.46
C GLN A 203 1.39 -8.33 -24.60
N ILE A 204 2.71 -8.23 -24.72
CA ILE A 204 3.48 -8.91 -25.79
C ILE A 204 3.55 -10.41 -25.53
N CYS A 205 3.81 -10.84 -24.29
CA CYS A 205 4.06 -12.25 -23.98
C CYS A 205 2.78 -13.08 -23.87
N PHE A 206 1.66 -12.48 -23.45
CA PHE A 206 0.43 -13.23 -23.17
C PHE A 206 -0.76 -12.75 -24.01
N VAL A 207 -1.08 -11.47 -23.99
CA VAL A 207 -2.32 -10.97 -24.59
C VAL A 207 -2.30 -11.11 -26.10
N LYS A 208 -1.23 -10.68 -26.76
CA LYS A 208 -1.10 -10.78 -28.23
C LYS A 208 -1.08 -12.22 -28.75
N PRO A 209 -0.30 -13.17 -28.16
CA PRO A 209 -0.35 -14.58 -28.58
C PRO A 209 -1.73 -15.22 -28.39
N ILE A 210 -2.41 -14.95 -27.27
CA ILE A 210 -3.75 -15.46 -27.01
C ILE A 210 -4.76 -14.84 -27.99
N GLY A 211 -4.66 -13.54 -28.26
CA GLY A 211 -5.47 -12.85 -29.25
C GLY A 211 -5.30 -13.45 -30.64
N TRP A 212 -4.05 -13.66 -31.06
CA TRP A 212 -3.77 -14.33 -32.34
C TRP A 212 -4.36 -15.74 -32.41
N LEU A 213 -4.22 -16.51 -31.33
CA LEU A 213 -4.79 -17.86 -31.25
C LEU A 213 -6.34 -17.82 -31.33
N SER A 214 -6.95 -16.85 -30.64
CA SER A 214 -8.40 -16.63 -30.70
C SER A 214 -8.87 -16.29 -32.12
N ASP A 215 -8.18 -15.41 -32.82
CA ASP A 215 -8.50 -15.05 -34.20
C ASP A 215 -8.31 -16.25 -35.16
N PHE A 216 -7.26 -17.04 -34.96
CA PHE A 216 -7.04 -18.26 -35.71
C PHE A 216 -8.19 -19.26 -35.54
N PHE A 217 -8.63 -19.50 -34.30
CA PHE A 217 -9.77 -20.40 -34.06
C PHE A 217 -11.07 -19.86 -34.66
N ARG A 218 -11.34 -18.57 -34.53
CA ARG A 218 -12.49 -17.91 -35.09
C ARG A 218 -12.53 -18.02 -36.61
N GLU A 219 -11.45 -17.72 -37.30
CA GLU A 219 -11.42 -17.69 -38.78
C GLU A 219 -11.29 -19.08 -39.39
N THR A 220 -10.43 -19.93 -38.84
CA THR A 220 -10.15 -21.25 -39.42
C THR A 220 -11.15 -22.29 -38.96
N VAL A 221 -11.42 -22.39 -37.67
CA VAL A 221 -12.26 -23.42 -37.11
C VAL A 221 -13.74 -23.04 -37.27
N ASP A 222 -14.14 -21.89 -36.78
CA ASP A 222 -15.52 -21.48 -36.71
C ASP A 222 -16.07 -21.11 -38.10
N GLN A 223 -15.44 -20.16 -38.78
CA GLN A 223 -15.95 -19.69 -40.08
C GLN A 223 -15.66 -20.64 -41.22
N THR A 224 -14.49 -21.30 -41.26
CA THR A 224 -14.12 -22.13 -42.41
C THR A 224 -14.58 -23.58 -42.24
N ILE A 225 -14.34 -24.20 -41.08
CA ILE A 225 -14.67 -25.64 -40.90
C ILE A 225 -16.13 -25.81 -40.49
N ILE A 226 -16.58 -25.17 -39.41
CA ILE A 226 -17.92 -25.41 -38.88
C ILE A 226 -19.00 -24.87 -39.81
N ASN A 227 -18.88 -23.65 -40.32
CA ASN A 227 -19.87 -23.08 -41.24
C ASN A 227 -19.94 -23.80 -42.61
N ARG A 228 -18.81 -24.39 -43.08
CA ARG A 228 -18.85 -25.23 -44.30
C ARG A 228 -19.45 -26.61 -44.07
N LEU A 229 -19.38 -27.15 -42.87
CA LEU A 229 -19.98 -28.44 -42.52
C LEU A 229 -21.47 -28.33 -42.24
N LEU A 230 -21.96 -27.15 -41.85
CA LEU A 230 -23.36 -26.88 -41.52
C LEU A 230 -24.17 -26.31 -42.69
N ASN A 231 -23.55 -25.82 -43.74
CA ASN A 231 -24.17 -25.39 -45.01
C ASN A 231 -23.89 -26.38 -46.15
#